data_9c2ebb13aff0994807df5266d395a9a4
#
_entry.id   9c2ebb13aff0994807df5266d395a9a4
#
_cell.length_a   1.000
_cell.length_b   1.000
_cell.length_c   1.000
_cell.angle_alpha   90.00
_cell.angle_beta   90.00
_cell.angle_gamma   90.00
#
_symmetry.space_group_name_H-M   'P 1'
#
loop_
_entity.id
_entity.type
_entity.pdbx_description
1 polymer ?
#
loop_
_entity_poly.entity_id
_entity_poly.type
_entity_poly.pdbx_seq_one_letter_code
_entity_poly.pdbx_strand_id
1 'polypeptide(L)'
;DNASLMIRGMGTVNNTSPLVVVDGMPDVDINRINMADVESISVLKDAASASIYGSRAANGVILITTRTGKKGKTSINFTGSYAIEKPSRSYDFMDDYPRALTLQQFRAASGTKRESYNFKDGTIDQWMALGMIDPLRYPNTDWFDTFMRTGTLQNYTLSATGGNDKSNFYISIGMMDKEGIQMKNDFKRYNTRFNYDYNMFNNVKVGARFDGNWSEFTYSGYADGITNNDTSDSGGGDMQYAVAGVTPYDPVTGRYGGVMAYGEDIQAYNPYAFFDSRNPKQTRQQLNGSIYLDWNVFKGFTAHVDYALSFSNYFQKRADTPTGAAYDFQTGKDIGRYYVADNVGVSDNNTTNYKTQLNGRLQYETTIAQNHNIGAMFVYSEEYW
;
A
#
# COMPACT_ATOMS: atom_id res chain seq x y z
N ASP A 1 -0.41 3.51 2.57
CA ASP A 1 0.60 4.52 2.96
C ASP A 1 1.96 3.86 3.04
N ASN A 2 2.87 4.20 2.14
CA ASN A 2 4.27 3.81 2.25
C ASN A 2 4.94 4.73 3.27
N ALA A 3 5.18 4.24 4.47
CA ALA A 3 6.00 4.96 5.43
C ALA A 3 7.45 4.97 4.93
N SER A 4 8.01 6.15 4.71
CA SER A 4 9.44 6.29 4.44
C SER A 4 10.20 6.20 5.75
N LEU A 5 11.14 5.25 5.82
CA LEU A 5 12.01 5.09 6.99
C LEU A 5 13.32 5.84 6.73
N MET A 6 13.74 6.63 7.73
CA MET A 6 15.02 7.34 7.70
C MET A 6 15.73 7.15 9.03
N ILE A 7 17.01 6.75 9.02
CA ILE A 7 17.81 6.55 10.25
C ILE A 7 18.72 7.75 10.51
N ARG A 8 19.27 8.34 9.44
CA ARG A 8 20.13 9.52 9.47
C ARG A 8 19.54 10.62 8.60
N GLY A 9 19.93 11.87 8.81
CA GLY A 9 19.56 12.96 7.91
C GLY A 9 20.00 12.69 6.46
N MET A 10 19.49 13.47 5.50
CA MET A 10 19.80 13.31 4.08
C MET A 10 21.31 13.43 3.83
N GLY A 11 22.01 12.30 3.75
CA GLY A 11 23.44 12.22 3.44
C GLY A 11 23.74 12.01 1.96
N THR A 12 22.71 11.69 1.15
CA THR A 12 22.83 11.47 -0.29
C THR A 12 21.63 12.09 -1.01
N VAL A 13 21.83 12.47 -2.28
CA VAL A 13 20.79 13.10 -3.12
C VAL A 13 19.85 12.04 -3.74
N ASN A 14 20.27 10.78 -3.83
CA ASN A 14 19.54 9.76 -4.59
C ASN A 14 18.61 8.90 -3.74
N ASN A 15 19.14 8.13 -2.79
CA ASN A 15 18.33 7.22 -1.97
C ASN A 15 18.79 7.34 -0.51
N THR A 16 17.88 7.76 0.37
CA THR A 16 18.11 7.93 1.80
C THR A 16 17.55 6.79 2.65
N SER A 17 16.91 5.79 2.02
CA SER A 17 16.30 4.66 2.71
C SER A 17 17.37 3.76 3.34
N PRO A 18 17.17 3.28 4.57
CA PRO A 18 18.04 2.30 5.18
C PRO A 18 17.89 0.92 4.51
N LEU A 19 18.93 0.11 4.58
CA LEU A 19 18.85 -1.28 4.18
C LEU A 19 18.01 -2.06 5.20
N VAL A 20 16.97 -2.72 4.77
CA VAL A 20 16.16 -3.62 5.61
C VAL A 20 16.65 -5.04 5.39
N VAL A 21 17.02 -5.72 6.49
CA VAL A 21 17.49 -7.11 6.46
C VAL A 21 16.59 -7.94 7.37
N VAL A 22 16.00 -8.99 6.82
CA VAL A 22 15.12 -9.90 7.57
C VAL A 22 15.74 -11.29 7.59
N ASP A 23 16.05 -11.79 8.78
CA ASP A 23 16.71 -13.10 8.99
C ASP A 23 17.94 -13.32 8.09
N GLY A 24 18.73 -12.27 7.85
CA GLY A 24 19.91 -12.27 6.98
C GLY A 24 19.65 -11.92 5.52
N MET A 25 18.40 -11.89 5.06
CA MET A 25 18.04 -11.53 3.69
C MET A 25 17.87 -10.00 3.54
N PRO A 26 18.66 -9.31 2.71
CA PRO A 26 18.54 -7.88 2.49
C PRO A 26 17.43 -7.53 1.48
N ASP A 27 17.08 -6.25 1.47
CA ASP A 27 16.09 -5.64 0.56
C ASP A 27 14.67 -6.20 0.69
N VAL A 28 14.30 -6.64 1.89
CA VAL A 28 12.93 -7.06 2.18
C VAL A 28 12.06 -5.84 2.47
N ASP A 29 10.89 -5.78 1.85
CA ASP A 29 9.91 -4.72 2.10
C ASP A 29 9.27 -4.90 3.49
N ILE A 30 9.56 -3.97 4.40
CA ILE A 30 9.07 -4.01 5.79
C ILE A 30 7.53 -4.00 5.87
N ASN A 31 6.86 -3.36 4.91
CA ASN A 31 5.40 -3.27 4.89
C ASN A 31 4.72 -4.63 4.64
N ARG A 32 5.47 -5.64 4.20
CA ARG A 32 4.97 -6.98 3.92
C ARG A 32 5.13 -7.96 5.07
N ILE A 33 5.88 -7.55 6.10
CA ILE A 33 6.13 -8.41 7.25
C ILE A 33 4.91 -8.36 8.19
N ASN A 34 4.49 -9.53 8.65
CA ASN A 34 3.52 -9.59 9.73
C ASN A 34 4.24 -9.29 11.05
N MET A 35 3.88 -8.17 11.69
CA MET A 35 4.51 -7.75 12.95
C MET A 35 4.34 -8.77 14.09
N ALA A 36 3.32 -9.61 14.05
CA ALA A 36 3.16 -10.70 15.02
C ALA A 36 4.28 -11.76 14.93
N ASP A 37 4.95 -11.88 13.77
CA ASP A 37 6.06 -12.81 13.55
C ASP A 37 7.42 -12.20 13.91
N VAL A 38 7.49 -10.91 14.24
CA VAL A 38 8.74 -10.24 14.60
C VAL A 38 9.09 -10.53 16.06
N GLU A 39 10.33 -10.96 16.30
CA GLU A 39 10.89 -11.13 17.65
C GLU A 39 11.63 -9.87 18.10
N SER A 40 12.46 -9.28 17.20
CA SER A 40 13.20 -8.06 17.50
C SER A 40 13.49 -7.24 16.26
N ILE A 41 13.63 -5.93 16.48
CA ILE A 41 14.09 -4.96 15.47
C ILE A 41 15.30 -4.25 16.06
N SER A 42 16.42 -4.30 15.36
CA SER A 42 17.67 -3.62 15.72
C SER A 42 18.07 -2.64 14.63
N VAL A 43 18.49 -1.45 15.02
CA VAL A 43 18.91 -0.40 14.09
C VAL A 43 20.43 -0.19 14.21
N LEU A 44 21.17 -0.54 13.15
CA LEU A 44 22.60 -0.34 13.07
C LEU A 44 22.88 1.05 12.48
N LYS A 45 23.32 1.94 13.34
CA LYS A 45 23.63 3.34 12.98
C LYS A 45 25.11 3.57 12.65
N ASP A 46 25.99 2.71 13.20
CA ASP A 46 27.42 2.90 13.12
C ASP A 46 28.05 2.12 11.99
N ALA A 47 29.03 2.71 11.31
CA ALA A 47 29.70 2.09 10.18
C ALA A 47 30.39 0.76 10.55
N ALA A 48 30.89 0.63 11.79
CA ALA A 48 31.51 -0.61 12.26
C ALA A 48 30.52 -1.78 12.33
N SER A 49 29.31 -1.54 12.89
CA SER A 49 28.27 -2.58 13.01
C SER A 49 27.60 -2.89 11.67
N ALA A 50 27.59 -1.93 10.75
CA ALA A 50 26.97 -2.07 9.43
C ALA A 50 27.96 -2.57 8.34
N SER A 51 29.24 -2.70 8.66
CA SER A 51 30.32 -3.00 7.71
C SER A 51 30.14 -4.31 6.94
N ILE A 52 29.49 -5.31 7.55
CA ILE A 52 29.20 -6.61 6.90
C ILE A 52 28.25 -6.50 5.69
N TYR A 53 27.50 -5.38 5.58
CA TYR A 53 26.58 -5.12 4.47
C TYR A 53 27.16 -4.20 3.40
N GLY A 54 28.46 -3.81 3.55
CA GLY A 54 29.21 -3.03 2.56
C GLY A 54 28.59 -1.66 2.31
N SER A 55 28.71 -1.16 1.06
CA SER A 55 28.23 0.18 0.65
C SER A 55 26.70 0.36 0.77
N ARG A 56 25.93 -0.71 0.73
CA ARG A 56 24.45 -0.65 0.90
C ARG A 56 24.02 -0.18 2.28
N ALA A 57 24.89 -0.32 3.28
CA ALA A 57 24.65 0.11 4.64
C ALA A 57 24.94 1.60 4.90
N ALA A 58 25.28 2.39 3.89
CA ALA A 58 25.64 3.79 4.04
C ALA A 58 24.57 4.65 4.75
N ASN A 59 23.28 4.33 4.54
CA ASN A 59 22.15 5.02 5.18
C ASN A 59 21.70 4.34 6.50
N GLY A 60 22.45 3.36 7.00
CA GLY A 60 22.12 2.52 8.15
C GLY A 60 21.40 1.24 7.74
N VAL A 61 21.27 0.33 8.71
CA VAL A 61 20.64 -0.99 8.51
C VAL A 61 19.56 -1.22 9.57
N ILE A 62 18.41 -1.69 9.16
CA ILE A 62 17.35 -2.20 10.04
C ILE A 62 17.40 -3.71 9.97
N LEU A 63 17.80 -4.33 11.07
CA LEU A 63 17.78 -5.79 11.22
C LEU A 63 16.48 -6.22 11.87
N ILE A 64 15.75 -7.07 11.20
CA ILE A 64 14.53 -7.68 11.70
C ILE A 64 14.80 -9.17 11.90
N THR A 65 14.66 -9.60 13.14
CA THR A 65 14.72 -11.02 13.49
C THR A 65 13.33 -11.53 13.72
N THR A 66 12.97 -12.60 13.03
CA THR A 66 11.66 -13.22 13.20
C THR A 66 11.66 -14.29 14.27
N ARG A 67 10.47 -14.59 14.78
CA ARG A 67 10.29 -15.59 15.84
C ARG A 67 10.76 -16.96 15.38
N THR A 68 11.50 -17.61 16.24
CA THR A 68 11.97 -18.98 16.07
C THR A 68 11.32 -19.91 17.07
N GLY A 69 11.45 -21.19 16.85
CA GLY A 69 10.99 -22.21 17.80
C GLY A 69 11.72 -22.13 19.14
N LYS A 70 11.01 -22.38 20.23
CA LYS A 70 11.57 -22.44 21.57
C LYS A 70 11.44 -23.85 22.13
N LYS A 71 12.48 -24.31 22.84
CA LYS A 71 12.43 -25.59 23.55
C LYS A 71 11.27 -25.60 24.55
N GLY A 72 10.46 -26.64 24.55
CA GLY A 72 9.33 -26.80 25.45
C GLY A 72 8.11 -27.43 24.77
N LYS A 73 7.03 -27.52 25.53
CA LYS A 73 5.74 -27.98 24.99
C LYS A 73 5.26 -27.03 23.91
N THR A 74 4.60 -27.60 22.91
CA THR A 74 3.97 -26.79 21.85
C THR A 74 2.97 -25.81 22.46
N SER A 75 3.15 -24.54 22.12
CA SER A 75 2.26 -23.44 22.49
C SER A 75 1.61 -22.90 21.23
N ILE A 76 0.29 -22.74 21.28
CA ILE A 76 -0.50 -22.13 20.19
C ILE A 76 -0.95 -20.76 20.69
N ASN A 77 -0.75 -19.74 19.85
CA ASN A 77 -1.16 -18.39 20.14
C ASN A 77 -2.05 -17.85 19.01
N PHE A 78 -3.16 -17.23 19.40
CA PHE A 78 -4.05 -16.51 18.50
C PHE A 78 -4.08 -15.04 18.87
N THR A 79 -3.87 -14.17 17.89
CA THR A 79 -3.99 -12.72 18.06
C THR A 79 -4.99 -12.21 17.02
N GLY A 80 -5.93 -11.41 17.47
CA GLY A 80 -6.93 -10.80 16.60
C GLY A 80 -7.15 -9.34 16.97
N SER A 81 -7.34 -8.49 15.94
CA SER A 81 -7.75 -7.10 16.11
C SER A 81 -8.79 -6.73 15.07
N TYR A 82 -9.73 -5.89 15.49
CA TYR A 82 -10.76 -5.29 14.65
C TYR A 82 -10.81 -3.80 14.94
N ALA A 83 -10.70 -2.98 13.91
CA ALA A 83 -10.78 -1.54 14.03
C ALA A 83 -11.80 -0.98 13.04
N ILE A 84 -12.46 0.12 13.42
CA ILE A 84 -13.36 0.89 12.59
C ILE A 84 -12.67 2.21 12.29
N GLU A 85 -12.50 2.53 11.02
CA GLU A 85 -11.89 3.77 10.55
C GLU A 85 -12.97 4.69 9.99
N LYS A 86 -13.02 5.92 10.47
CA LYS A 86 -13.92 6.94 9.93
C LYS A 86 -13.10 8.03 9.26
N PRO A 87 -13.54 8.54 8.09
CA PRO A 87 -12.88 9.67 7.49
C PRO A 87 -12.96 10.89 8.39
N SER A 88 -11.85 11.60 8.54
CA SER A 88 -11.84 12.92 9.18
C SER A 88 -12.10 13.96 8.11
N ARG A 89 -13.22 14.68 8.23
CA ARG A 89 -13.55 15.78 7.32
C ARG A 89 -12.67 16.98 7.68
N SER A 90 -11.62 17.21 6.91
CA SER A 90 -10.70 18.34 7.12
C SER A 90 -11.08 19.60 6.37
N TYR A 91 -11.94 19.48 5.35
CA TYR A 91 -12.43 20.58 4.52
C TYR A 91 -13.93 20.50 4.36
N ASP A 92 -14.62 21.65 4.44
CA ASP A 92 -16.00 21.79 4.02
C ASP A 92 -16.02 22.00 2.50
N PHE A 93 -16.37 20.95 1.78
CA PHE A 93 -16.66 21.06 0.36
C PHE A 93 -17.99 21.80 0.16
N MET A 94 -18.09 22.53 -0.95
CA MET A 94 -19.31 23.21 -1.31
C MET A 94 -20.36 22.18 -1.77
N ASP A 95 -21.30 21.87 -0.91
CA ASP A 95 -22.43 20.95 -1.14
C ASP A 95 -23.76 21.69 -1.35
N ASP A 96 -23.73 23.00 -1.36
CA ASP A 96 -24.88 23.90 -1.61
C ASP A 96 -24.69 24.60 -2.96
N TYR A 97 -25.31 24.08 -4.00
CA TYR A 97 -25.14 24.58 -5.35
C TYR A 97 -25.71 26.00 -5.54
N PRO A 98 -26.92 26.37 -5.03
CA PRO A 98 -27.39 27.74 -5.04
C PRO A 98 -26.41 28.73 -4.45
N ARG A 99 -25.79 28.39 -3.33
CA ARG A 99 -24.75 29.20 -2.68
C ARG A 99 -23.51 29.35 -3.55
N ALA A 100 -23.08 28.27 -4.21
CA ALA A 100 -21.97 28.30 -5.14
C ALA A 100 -22.22 29.26 -6.31
N LEU A 101 -23.42 29.20 -6.90
CA LEU A 101 -23.85 30.10 -7.99
C LEU A 101 -23.94 31.55 -7.52
N THR A 102 -24.49 31.79 -6.34
CA THR A 102 -24.57 33.16 -5.75
C THR A 102 -23.17 33.76 -5.56
N LEU A 103 -22.20 32.97 -5.05
CA LEU A 103 -20.81 33.43 -4.91
C LEU A 103 -20.18 33.76 -6.27
N GLN A 104 -20.53 33.06 -7.31
CA GLN A 104 -20.04 33.34 -8.67
C GLN A 104 -20.63 34.63 -9.21
N GLN A 105 -21.94 34.90 -8.98
CA GLN A 105 -22.55 36.19 -9.33
C GLN A 105 -21.82 37.35 -8.64
N PHE A 106 -21.55 37.24 -7.35
CA PHE A 106 -20.80 38.28 -6.64
C PHE A 106 -19.39 38.50 -7.20
N ARG A 107 -18.69 37.45 -7.55
CA ARG A 107 -17.37 37.55 -8.16
C ARG A 107 -17.40 38.17 -9.55
N ALA A 108 -18.39 37.85 -10.37
CA ALA A 108 -18.61 38.47 -11.67
C ALA A 108 -18.94 39.98 -11.52
N ALA A 109 -19.82 40.33 -10.58
CA ALA A 109 -20.19 41.74 -10.30
C ALA A 109 -19.01 42.54 -9.75
N SER A 110 -18.06 41.93 -9.04
CA SER A 110 -16.87 42.62 -8.51
C SER A 110 -15.75 42.82 -9.51
N GLY A 111 -15.98 42.52 -10.80
CA GLY A 111 -15.03 42.72 -11.88
C GLY A 111 -13.85 41.68 -11.92
N THR A 112 -13.94 40.63 -11.14
CA THR A 112 -13.00 39.51 -11.21
C THR A 112 -13.46 38.65 -12.39
N LYS A 113 -12.98 38.99 -13.57
CA LYS A 113 -13.34 38.35 -14.84
C LYS A 113 -12.99 36.86 -14.84
N ARG A 114 -13.98 36.02 -14.80
CA ARG A 114 -14.05 34.77 -15.56
C ARG A 114 -15.37 34.79 -16.30
N GLU A 115 -15.35 35.18 -17.55
CA GLU A 115 -16.50 35.25 -18.47
C GLU A 115 -17.18 33.88 -18.69
N SER A 116 -16.68 32.83 -18.05
CA SER A 116 -17.10 31.43 -18.23
C SER A 116 -18.16 30.94 -17.24
N TYR A 117 -18.78 31.80 -16.45
CA TYR A 117 -19.77 31.41 -15.44
C TYR A 117 -21.14 32.05 -15.65
N ASN A 118 -21.62 32.07 -16.88
CA ASN A 118 -22.97 32.53 -17.16
C ASN A 118 -23.94 31.35 -17.05
N PHE A 119 -24.67 31.28 -15.95
CA PHE A 119 -25.81 30.39 -15.84
C PHE A 119 -27.09 31.19 -16.14
N LYS A 120 -28.16 30.46 -16.53
CA LYS A 120 -29.43 31.08 -16.93
C LYS A 120 -30.09 31.79 -15.75
N ASP A 121 -30.77 32.89 -16.03
CA ASP A 121 -31.61 33.59 -15.05
C ASP A 121 -32.64 32.60 -14.47
N GLY A 122 -32.85 32.71 -13.14
CA GLY A 122 -33.77 31.84 -12.41
C GLY A 122 -33.21 30.48 -12.00
N THR A 123 -31.95 30.10 -12.38
CA THR A 123 -31.36 28.84 -12.00
C THR A 123 -31.24 28.71 -10.47
N ILE A 124 -30.81 29.75 -9.79
CA ILE A 124 -30.68 29.76 -8.32
C ILE A 124 -32.02 29.49 -7.67
N ASP A 125 -33.07 30.25 -8.07
CA ASP A 125 -34.40 30.12 -7.52
C ASP A 125 -35.00 28.74 -7.76
N GLN A 126 -34.76 28.15 -8.95
CA GLN A 126 -35.19 26.80 -9.25
C GLN A 126 -34.52 25.75 -8.36
N TRP A 127 -33.19 25.86 -8.15
CA TRP A 127 -32.48 24.94 -7.25
C TRP A 127 -32.95 25.08 -5.80
N MET A 128 -33.14 26.29 -5.33
CA MET A 128 -33.67 26.53 -4.00
C MET A 128 -35.11 25.99 -3.82
N ALA A 129 -35.96 26.11 -4.83
CA ALA A 129 -37.33 25.64 -4.76
C ALA A 129 -37.46 24.12 -4.93
N LEU A 130 -36.65 23.51 -5.78
CA LEU A 130 -36.83 22.13 -6.24
C LEU A 130 -35.79 21.13 -5.70
N GLY A 131 -34.68 21.59 -5.16
CA GLY A 131 -33.58 20.72 -4.72
C GLY A 131 -33.99 19.70 -3.64
N MET A 132 -34.94 20.04 -2.77
CA MET A 132 -35.48 19.10 -1.79
C MET A 132 -36.57 18.17 -2.36
N ILE A 133 -37.22 18.57 -3.46
CA ILE A 133 -38.37 17.86 -4.05
C ILE A 133 -37.88 16.88 -5.12
N ASP A 134 -36.94 17.30 -5.93
CA ASP A 134 -36.37 16.51 -7.04
C ASP A 134 -34.84 16.62 -7.04
N PRO A 135 -34.17 15.92 -6.10
CA PRO A 135 -32.72 15.98 -5.97
C PRO A 135 -31.97 15.31 -7.16
N LEU A 136 -32.65 14.56 -8.00
CA LEU A 136 -32.06 14.01 -9.21
C LEU A 136 -31.84 15.09 -10.28
N ARG A 137 -32.79 16.00 -10.43
CA ARG A 137 -32.71 17.11 -11.39
C ARG A 137 -32.04 18.35 -10.83
N TYR A 138 -32.13 18.55 -9.53
CA TYR A 138 -31.61 19.72 -8.81
C TYR A 138 -30.74 19.30 -7.63
N PRO A 139 -29.63 18.59 -7.88
CA PRO A 139 -28.81 18.02 -6.82
C PRO A 139 -28.04 19.07 -6.04
N ASN A 140 -27.80 18.77 -4.76
CA ASN A 140 -26.80 19.37 -3.90
C ASN A 140 -25.85 18.24 -3.44
N THR A 141 -24.98 17.83 -4.31
CA THR A 141 -24.13 16.66 -4.10
C THR A 141 -23.00 16.98 -3.13
N ASP A 142 -22.95 16.27 -2.01
CA ASP A 142 -21.76 16.19 -1.17
C ASP A 142 -20.80 15.17 -1.78
N TRP A 143 -19.78 15.68 -2.44
CA TRP A 143 -18.78 14.84 -3.09
C TRP A 143 -17.90 14.09 -2.09
N PHE A 144 -17.70 14.66 -0.90
CA PHE A 144 -16.97 13.95 0.16
C PHE A 144 -17.74 12.68 0.59
N ASP A 145 -19.01 12.84 0.92
CA ASP A 145 -19.85 11.71 1.34
C ASP A 145 -20.10 10.71 0.18
N THR A 146 -20.04 11.19 -1.07
CA THR A 146 -20.15 10.33 -2.26
C THR A 146 -18.98 9.34 -2.38
N PHE A 147 -17.77 9.74 -1.97
CA PHE A 147 -16.56 8.91 -2.14
C PHE A 147 -16.07 8.26 -0.86
N MET A 148 -16.49 8.77 0.30
CA MET A 148 -15.99 8.32 1.58
C MET A 148 -16.99 7.39 2.27
N ARG A 149 -16.46 6.46 3.05
CA ARG A 149 -17.25 5.52 3.86
C ARG A 149 -16.55 5.22 5.17
N THR A 150 -17.28 4.63 6.09
CA THR A 150 -16.67 4.00 7.25
C THR A 150 -15.92 2.75 6.77
N GLY A 151 -14.63 2.71 7.02
CA GLY A 151 -13.77 1.57 6.71
C GLY A 151 -13.62 0.62 7.88
N THR A 152 -13.12 -0.57 7.61
CA THR A 152 -12.80 -1.59 8.63
C THR A 152 -11.40 -2.14 8.42
N LEU A 153 -10.72 -2.48 9.52
CA LEU A 153 -9.46 -3.20 9.51
C LEU A 153 -9.54 -4.42 10.41
N GLN A 154 -9.36 -5.57 9.82
CA GLN A 154 -9.32 -6.86 10.50
C GLN A 154 -7.91 -7.45 10.36
N ASN A 155 -7.34 -7.92 11.45
CA ASN A 155 -6.04 -8.57 11.42
C ASN A 155 -6.04 -9.75 12.39
N TYR A 156 -5.77 -10.95 11.87
CA TYR A 156 -5.78 -12.20 12.61
C TYR A 156 -4.49 -12.97 12.36
N THR A 157 -3.89 -13.49 13.40
CA THR A 157 -2.70 -14.33 13.31
C THR A 157 -2.84 -15.52 14.24
N LEU A 158 -2.67 -16.72 13.69
CA LEU A 158 -2.54 -17.96 14.43
C LEU A 158 -1.11 -18.45 14.32
N SER A 159 -0.47 -18.73 15.44
CA SER A 159 0.90 -19.24 15.46
C SER A 159 1.06 -20.41 16.41
N ALA A 160 2.01 -21.28 16.10
CA ALA A 160 2.44 -22.36 16.95
C ALA A 160 3.96 -22.38 17.06
N THR A 161 4.47 -22.58 18.28
CA THR A 161 5.89 -22.70 18.57
C THR A 161 6.12 -23.88 19.50
N GLY A 162 7.21 -24.59 19.28
CA GLY A 162 7.55 -25.72 20.12
C GLY A 162 8.94 -26.26 19.80
N GLY A 163 9.37 -27.26 20.56
CA GLY A 163 10.65 -27.90 20.29
C GLY A 163 11.16 -28.74 21.46
N ASN A 164 12.28 -29.37 21.18
CA ASN A 164 13.02 -30.19 22.13
C ASN A 164 14.53 -29.88 22.05
N ASP A 165 15.38 -30.73 22.62
CA ASP A 165 16.84 -30.52 22.57
C ASP A 165 17.42 -30.61 21.16
N LYS A 166 16.76 -31.31 20.25
CA LYS A 166 17.23 -31.54 18.88
C LYS A 166 16.58 -30.61 17.86
N SER A 167 15.32 -30.24 18.06
CA SER A 167 14.58 -29.48 17.03
C SER A 167 13.66 -28.45 17.64
N ASN A 168 13.56 -27.31 16.98
CA ASN A 168 12.63 -26.24 17.32
C ASN A 168 11.90 -25.79 16.06
N PHE A 169 10.62 -25.44 16.20
CA PHE A 169 9.83 -24.93 15.10
C PHE A 169 8.96 -23.73 15.49
N TYR A 170 8.74 -22.87 14.54
CA TYR A 170 7.74 -21.82 14.59
C TYR A 170 6.96 -21.85 13.28
N ILE A 171 5.65 -21.82 13.37
CA ILE A 171 4.73 -21.71 12.22
C ILE A 171 3.70 -20.64 12.50
N SER A 172 3.37 -19.81 11.52
CA SER A 172 2.26 -18.87 11.61
C SER A 172 1.51 -18.75 10.30
N ILE A 173 0.23 -18.44 10.43
CA ILE A 173 -0.64 -17.99 9.35
C ILE A 173 -1.32 -16.71 9.78
N GLY A 174 -1.35 -15.72 8.91
CA GLY A 174 -1.96 -14.42 9.17
C GLY A 174 -2.87 -13.99 8.05
N MET A 175 -3.89 -13.22 8.38
CA MET A 175 -4.82 -12.58 7.46
C MET A 175 -4.99 -11.14 7.89
N MET A 176 -4.93 -10.23 6.92
CA MET A 176 -5.34 -8.83 7.06
C MET A 176 -6.37 -8.54 5.99
N ASP A 177 -7.50 -7.95 6.38
CA ASP A 177 -8.54 -7.45 5.49
C ASP A 177 -8.85 -6.01 5.89
N LYS A 178 -8.61 -5.08 4.97
CA LYS A 178 -8.85 -3.67 5.17
C LYS A 178 -9.81 -3.16 4.10
N GLU A 179 -10.97 -2.70 4.53
CA GLU A 179 -11.82 -1.83 3.74
C GLU A 179 -11.42 -0.39 3.97
N GLY A 180 -10.97 0.29 2.92
CA GLY A 180 -10.51 1.67 3.03
C GLY A 180 -11.65 2.65 3.30
N ILE A 181 -11.33 3.80 3.90
CA ILE A 181 -12.27 4.91 4.11
C ILE A 181 -12.70 5.58 2.81
N GLN A 182 -11.91 5.47 1.74
CA GLN A 182 -12.32 5.79 0.38
C GLN A 182 -12.87 4.54 -0.27
N MET A 183 -14.00 4.65 -0.96
CA MET A 183 -14.59 3.53 -1.72
C MET A 183 -13.59 2.98 -2.74
N LYS A 184 -13.64 1.68 -3.01
CA LYS A 184 -12.73 0.94 -3.91
C LYS A 184 -11.25 0.93 -3.47
N ASN A 185 -10.88 1.42 -2.30
CA ASN A 185 -9.52 1.31 -1.75
C ASN A 185 -9.47 0.21 -0.69
N ASP A 186 -9.40 -1.04 -1.16
CA ASP A 186 -9.41 -2.21 -0.29
C ASP A 186 -8.11 -2.99 -0.39
N PHE A 187 -7.71 -3.57 0.71
CA PHE A 187 -6.47 -4.34 0.79
C PHE A 187 -6.68 -5.64 1.55
N LYS A 188 -6.27 -6.76 0.94
CA LYS A 188 -6.25 -8.07 1.57
C LYS A 188 -4.84 -8.63 1.54
N ARG A 189 -4.43 -9.26 2.64
CA ARG A 189 -3.12 -9.90 2.73
C ARG A 189 -3.21 -11.20 3.53
N TYR A 190 -2.58 -12.23 2.99
CA TYR A 190 -2.37 -13.50 3.67
C TYR A 190 -0.88 -13.74 3.81
N ASN A 191 -0.45 -14.09 5.01
CA ASN A 191 0.94 -14.37 5.35
C ASN A 191 1.06 -15.80 5.85
N THR A 192 2.15 -16.44 5.55
CA THR A 192 2.55 -17.70 6.16
C THR A 192 4.03 -17.66 6.49
N ARG A 193 4.42 -18.24 7.61
CA ARG A 193 5.81 -18.36 8.03
C ARG A 193 6.08 -19.74 8.62
N PHE A 194 7.25 -20.26 8.29
CA PHE A 194 7.74 -21.51 8.85
C PHE A 194 9.24 -21.37 9.11
N ASN A 195 9.63 -21.51 10.36
CA ASN A 195 11.02 -21.50 10.81
C ASN A 195 11.28 -22.82 11.53
N TYR A 196 12.35 -23.51 11.12
CA TYR A 196 12.73 -24.78 11.68
C TYR A 196 14.25 -24.84 11.90
N ASP A 197 14.65 -25.30 13.07
CA ASP A 197 16.04 -25.51 13.47
C ASP A 197 16.24 -26.94 13.93
N TYR A 198 17.34 -27.59 13.52
CA TYR A 198 17.67 -28.94 13.90
C TYR A 198 19.15 -29.06 14.25
N ASN A 199 19.44 -29.52 15.46
CA ASN A 199 20.76 -29.85 15.91
C ASN A 199 21.11 -31.25 15.41
N MET A 200 21.79 -31.32 14.25
CA MET A 200 22.15 -32.57 13.60
C MET A 200 23.20 -33.33 14.42
N PHE A 201 24.18 -32.59 14.94
CA PHE A 201 25.22 -33.07 15.84
C PHE A 201 25.40 -32.07 16.97
N ASN A 202 26.21 -32.41 17.98
CA ASN A 202 26.45 -31.49 19.10
C ASN A 202 27.10 -30.15 18.68
N ASN A 203 27.75 -30.15 17.50
CA ASN A 203 28.47 -29.00 16.98
C ASN A 203 27.95 -28.54 15.60
N VAL A 204 26.88 -29.15 15.07
CA VAL A 204 26.28 -28.78 13.77
C VAL A 204 24.78 -28.53 13.93
N LYS A 205 24.37 -27.35 13.55
CA LYS A 205 22.96 -26.94 13.47
C LYS A 205 22.60 -26.64 12.02
N VAL A 206 21.48 -27.13 11.58
CA VAL A 206 20.87 -26.77 10.27
C VAL A 206 19.53 -26.12 10.52
N GLY A 207 19.13 -25.23 9.63
CA GLY A 207 17.82 -24.62 9.75
C GLY A 207 17.27 -24.22 8.40
N ALA A 208 15.95 -23.99 8.41
CA ALA A 208 15.19 -23.50 7.28
C ALA A 208 14.28 -22.36 7.72
N ARG A 209 14.19 -21.36 6.88
CA ARG A 209 13.27 -20.22 7.01
C ARG A 209 12.45 -20.14 5.75
N PHE A 210 11.18 -19.93 5.91
CA PHE A 210 10.26 -19.74 4.80
C PHE A 210 9.23 -18.71 5.19
N ASP A 211 8.96 -17.75 4.31
CA ASP A 211 7.82 -16.87 4.40
C ASP A 211 7.14 -16.70 3.05
N GLY A 212 5.84 -16.70 3.07
CA GLY A 212 4.98 -16.44 1.92
C GLY A 212 4.03 -15.28 2.21
N ASN A 213 3.85 -14.42 1.22
CA ASN A 213 2.93 -13.32 1.25
C ASN A 213 2.13 -13.29 -0.05
N TRP A 214 0.82 -13.24 0.06
CA TRP A 214 -0.07 -12.94 -1.04
C TRP A 214 -0.92 -11.74 -0.65
N SER A 215 -0.95 -10.71 -1.49
CA SER A 215 -1.75 -9.53 -1.25
C SER A 215 -2.50 -9.09 -2.49
N GLU A 216 -3.69 -8.57 -2.27
CA GLU A 216 -4.56 -8.00 -3.27
C GLU A 216 -4.91 -6.58 -2.85
N PHE A 217 -4.79 -5.66 -3.78
CA PHE A 217 -5.15 -4.27 -3.59
C PHE A 217 -6.07 -3.83 -4.73
N THR A 218 -7.25 -3.34 -4.36
CA THR A 218 -8.15 -2.61 -5.26
C THR A 218 -8.04 -1.14 -4.97
N TYR A 219 -8.08 -0.31 -6.00
CA TYR A 219 -8.03 1.14 -5.85
C TYR A 219 -8.93 1.82 -6.88
N SER A 220 -9.24 3.06 -6.66
CA SER A 220 -10.24 3.77 -7.46
C SER A 220 -9.84 3.97 -8.93
N GLY A 221 -8.60 3.67 -9.31
CA GLY A 221 -8.08 3.90 -10.65
C GLY A 221 -7.91 5.37 -11.02
N TYR A 222 -8.33 6.22 -10.13
CA TYR A 222 -8.35 7.65 -10.32
C TYR A 222 -7.15 8.35 -9.68
N ALA A 223 -6.54 7.69 -8.71
CA ALA A 223 -5.34 8.17 -8.04
C ALA A 223 -4.27 7.10 -8.08
N ASP A 224 -3.54 7.00 -9.16
CA ASP A 224 -2.27 6.29 -9.19
C ASP A 224 -1.19 7.16 -8.52
N GLY A 225 -1.48 7.67 -7.33
CA GLY A 225 -0.55 8.45 -6.52
C GLY A 225 0.68 7.66 -6.06
N ILE A 226 0.88 6.45 -6.56
CA ILE A 226 2.03 5.60 -6.22
C ILE A 226 3.06 5.53 -7.35
N THR A 227 2.71 5.79 -8.60
CA THR A 227 3.64 5.49 -9.70
C THR A 227 3.78 6.51 -10.81
N ASN A 228 2.94 7.51 -10.92
CA ASN A 228 3.05 8.44 -12.04
C ASN A 228 3.00 9.89 -11.61
N ASN A 229 4.02 10.63 -12.04
CA ASN A 229 4.05 12.09 -12.12
C ASN A 229 2.99 12.66 -13.09
N ASP A 230 1.99 11.91 -13.44
CA ASP A 230 0.88 12.40 -14.22
C ASP A 230 -0.12 13.06 -13.28
N THR A 231 0.13 14.35 -13.05
CA THR A 231 -0.70 15.23 -12.24
C THR A 231 -2.09 15.45 -12.82
N SER A 232 -2.41 14.86 -13.97
CA SER A 232 -3.70 14.97 -14.62
C SER A 232 -4.75 13.97 -14.09
N ASP A 233 -4.34 12.97 -13.31
CA ASP A 233 -5.20 11.87 -12.86
C ASP A 233 -5.31 11.72 -11.33
N SER A 234 -5.09 12.79 -10.58
CA SER A 234 -5.15 12.77 -9.11
C SER A 234 -6.59 12.83 -8.61
N GLY A 235 -7.21 11.68 -8.36
CA GLY A 235 -8.60 11.57 -7.92
C GLY A 235 -8.96 12.31 -6.63
N GLY A 236 -8.00 12.64 -5.79
CA GLY A 236 -8.22 13.50 -4.62
C GLY A 236 -8.39 14.98 -5.00
N GLY A 237 -7.78 15.44 -6.09
CA GLY A 237 -7.92 16.80 -6.60
C GLY A 237 -9.28 17.04 -7.25
N ASP A 238 -9.88 16.03 -7.82
CA ASP A 238 -11.08 16.19 -8.63
C ASP A 238 -12.35 16.36 -7.81
N MET A 239 -12.38 15.81 -6.59
CA MET A 239 -13.47 16.14 -5.63
C MET A 239 -13.52 17.64 -5.31
N GLN A 240 -12.36 18.32 -5.29
CA GLN A 240 -12.29 19.76 -4.99
C GLN A 240 -12.82 20.63 -6.12
N TYR A 241 -12.77 20.12 -7.35
CA TYR A 241 -13.26 20.81 -8.55
C TYR A 241 -14.65 20.37 -8.97
N ALA A 242 -15.19 19.34 -8.33
CA ALA A 242 -16.51 18.83 -8.64
C ALA A 242 -17.60 19.81 -8.18
N VAL A 243 -18.61 19.98 -9.01
CA VAL A 243 -19.70 20.92 -8.79
C VAL A 243 -20.84 20.21 -8.08
N ALA A 244 -21.34 20.78 -6.99
CA ALA A 244 -22.46 20.23 -6.22
C ALA A 244 -23.76 20.06 -7.06
N GLY A 245 -23.91 20.82 -8.13
CA GLY A 245 -25.04 20.75 -9.06
C GLY A 245 -25.03 19.57 -10.03
N VAL A 246 -24.18 18.56 -9.81
CA VAL A 246 -24.07 17.38 -10.66
C VAL A 246 -24.53 16.14 -9.90
N THR A 247 -25.47 15.39 -10.46
CA THR A 247 -25.88 14.08 -9.97
C THR A 247 -24.78 13.06 -10.28
N PRO A 248 -24.18 12.39 -9.29
CA PRO A 248 -23.11 11.44 -9.54
C PRO A 248 -23.53 10.31 -10.47
N TYR A 249 -24.63 9.65 -10.16
CA TYR A 249 -25.15 8.49 -10.89
C TYR A 249 -26.62 8.25 -10.53
N ASP A 250 -27.42 7.89 -11.51
CA ASP A 250 -28.78 7.42 -11.30
C ASP A 250 -28.86 5.90 -11.56
N PRO A 251 -29.10 5.09 -10.49
CA PRO A 251 -29.14 3.63 -10.64
C PRO A 251 -30.38 3.13 -11.42
N VAL A 252 -31.41 3.98 -11.60
CA VAL A 252 -32.62 3.60 -12.35
C VAL A 252 -32.38 3.64 -13.85
N THR A 253 -31.71 4.71 -14.31
CA THR A 253 -31.43 4.89 -15.74
C THR A 253 -30.04 4.40 -16.14
N GLY A 254 -29.14 4.15 -15.18
CA GLY A 254 -27.74 3.80 -15.43
C GLY A 254 -26.91 4.97 -15.98
N ARG A 255 -27.33 6.21 -15.74
CA ARG A 255 -26.72 7.41 -16.31
C ARG A 255 -25.90 8.20 -15.29
N TYR A 256 -24.80 8.76 -15.76
CA TYR A 256 -23.98 9.71 -15.01
C TYR A 256 -24.37 11.12 -15.37
N GLY A 257 -24.60 11.93 -14.33
CA GLY A 257 -25.05 13.31 -14.53
C GLY A 257 -23.96 14.21 -15.10
N GLY A 258 -24.40 15.19 -15.85
CA GLY A 258 -23.68 16.39 -16.23
C GLY A 258 -24.63 17.57 -16.16
N VAL A 259 -24.12 18.78 -16.01
CA VAL A 259 -24.93 19.98 -15.96
C VAL A 259 -24.46 20.99 -16.99
N MET A 260 -25.39 21.52 -17.76
CA MET A 260 -25.17 22.60 -18.72
C MET A 260 -25.44 23.99 -18.09
N ALA A 261 -25.32 24.12 -16.77
CA ALA A 261 -25.71 25.34 -16.06
C ALA A 261 -24.78 26.54 -16.34
N TYR A 262 -23.58 26.29 -16.85
CA TYR A 262 -22.56 27.33 -17.06
C TYR A 262 -22.46 27.85 -18.51
N GLY A 263 -23.53 27.81 -19.25
CA GLY A 263 -23.51 28.14 -20.67
C GLY A 263 -23.40 26.91 -21.57
N GLU A 264 -23.60 27.08 -22.85
CA GLU A 264 -23.75 25.96 -23.80
C GLU A 264 -22.47 25.14 -24.00
N ASP A 265 -21.30 25.71 -23.71
CA ASP A 265 -19.99 25.09 -24.00
C ASP A 265 -19.27 24.48 -22.79
N ILE A 266 -19.78 24.67 -21.56
CA ILE A 266 -19.11 24.18 -20.36
C ILE A 266 -19.93 23.06 -19.71
N GLN A 267 -19.37 21.87 -19.80
CA GLN A 267 -19.91 20.69 -19.18
C GLN A 267 -19.33 20.56 -17.76
N ALA A 268 -20.19 20.39 -16.78
CA ALA A 268 -19.75 20.13 -15.43
C ALA A 268 -19.09 18.75 -15.35
N TYR A 269 -18.02 18.68 -14.59
CA TYR A 269 -17.23 17.47 -14.42
C TYR A 269 -17.88 16.54 -13.40
N ASN A 270 -17.97 15.25 -13.72
CA ASN A 270 -18.48 14.23 -12.83
C ASN A 270 -17.35 13.24 -12.48
N PRO A 271 -16.68 13.41 -11.35
CA PRO A 271 -15.59 12.53 -10.95
C PRO A 271 -16.06 11.11 -10.63
N TYR A 272 -17.33 10.93 -10.24
CA TYR A 272 -17.87 9.60 -9.95
C TYR A 272 -17.95 8.72 -11.20
N ALA A 273 -18.21 9.30 -12.37
CA ALA A 273 -18.22 8.54 -13.61
C ALA A 273 -16.86 7.90 -13.94
N PHE A 274 -15.77 8.64 -13.73
CA PHE A 274 -14.42 8.08 -13.89
C PHE A 274 -14.10 7.05 -12.81
N PHE A 275 -14.45 7.35 -11.58
CA PHE A 275 -14.25 6.47 -10.44
C PHE A 275 -14.98 5.13 -10.62
N ASP A 276 -16.23 5.15 -11.06
CA ASP A 276 -17.04 3.94 -11.20
C ASP A 276 -16.64 3.10 -12.41
N SER A 277 -16.23 3.74 -13.50
CA SER A 277 -15.82 3.08 -14.73
C SER A 277 -14.48 2.35 -14.62
N ARG A 278 -13.61 2.74 -13.70
CA ARG A 278 -12.25 2.20 -13.56
C ARG A 278 -12.18 1.20 -12.42
N ASN A 279 -11.67 0.01 -12.71
CA ASN A 279 -11.56 -1.09 -11.76
C ASN A 279 -10.16 -1.73 -11.78
N PRO A 280 -9.11 -0.99 -11.39
CA PRO A 280 -7.78 -1.55 -11.32
C PRO A 280 -7.64 -2.46 -10.10
N LYS A 281 -6.96 -3.57 -10.31
CA LYS A 281 -6.65 -4.57 -9.31
C LYS A 281 -5.18 -4.94 -9.38
N GLN A 282 -4.51 -4.93 -8.23
CA GLN A 282 -3.13 -5.37 -8.11
C GLN A 282 -3.06 -6.60 -7.24
N THR A 283 -2.32 -7.59 -7.69
CA THR A 283 -1.99 -8.77 -6.90
C THR A 283 -0.48 -8.85 -6.75
N ARG A 284 0.00 -9.08 -5.55
CA ARG A 284 1.41 -9.30 -5.27
C ARG A 284 1.61 -10.62 -4.56
N GLN A 285 2.55 -11.38 -5.04
CA GLN A 285 2.98 -12.65 -4.44
C GLN A 285 4.45 -12.54 -4.11
N GLN A 286 4.83 -12.99 -2.94
CA GLN A 286 6.22 -13.06 -2.53
C GLN A 286 6.46 -14.35 -1.75
N LEU A 287 7.51 -15.04 -2.13
CA LEU A 287 7.99 -16.24 -1.45
C LEU A 287 9.47 -16.05 -1.15
N ASN A 288 9.84 -16.14 0.10
CA ASN A 288 11.23 -16.13 0.52
C ASN A 288 11.53 -17.45 1.23
N GLY A 289 12.66 -18.02 0.92
CA GLY A 289 13.13 -19.23 1.57
C GLY A 289 14.62 -19.17 1.78
N SER A 290 15.09 -19.65 2.92
CA SER A 290 16.51 -19.86 3.16
C SER A 290 16.77 -21.15 3.91
N ILE A 291 17.92 -21.76 3.63
CA ILE A 291 18.47 -22.86 4.41
C ILE A 291 19.85 -22.45 4.89
N TYR A 292 20.19 -22.85 6.09
CA TYR A 292 21.49 -22.52 6.65
C TYR A 292 22.11 -23.68 7.42
N LEU A 293 23.44 -23.61 7.57
CA LEU A 293 24.25 -24.51 8.37
C LEU A 293 25.18 -23.69 9.26
N ASP A 294 25.11 -23.94 10.56
CA ASP A 294 26.06 -23.46 11.56
C ASP A 294 26.92 -24.62 12.02
N TRP A 295 28.23 -24.47 11.94
CA TRP A 295 29.20 -25.49 12.34
C TRP A 295 30.20 -24.90 13.34
N ASN A 296 30.17 -25.36 14.58
CA ASN A 296 31.19 -25.10 15.58
C ASN A 296 32.33 -26.10 15.34
N VAL A 297 33.32 -25.72 14.52
CA VAL A 297 34.39 -26.62 14.04
C VAL A 297 35.29 -27.06 15.19
N PHE A 298 35.73 -26.04 15.98
CA PHE A 298 36.47 -26.26 17.22
C PHE A 298 36.22 -25.03 18.16
N LYS A 299 36.75 -25.10 19.38
CA LYS A 299 36.54 -24.03 20.37
C LYS A 299 37.00 -22.67 19.81
N GLY A 300 36.03 -21.75 19.73
CA GLY A 300 36.25 -20.39 19.25
C GLY A 300 36.16 -20.24 17.72
N PHE A 301 36.10 -21.32 16.93
CA PHE A 301 35.97 -21.23 15.47
C PHE A 301 34.62 -21.74 15.01
N THR A 302 33.85 -20.83 14.35
CA THR A 302 32.55 -21.14 13.76
C THR A 302 32.53 -20.87 12.27
N ALA A 303 31.82 -21.73 11.54
CA ALA A 303 31.52 -21.55 10.12
C ALA A 303 30.03 -21.51 9.94
N HIS A 304 29.56 -20.55 9.16
CA HIS A 304 28.15 -20.38 8.80
C HIS A 304 28.05 -20.30 7.29
N VAL A 305 27.07 -21.00 6.73
CA VAL A 305 26.68 -20.89 5.31
C VAL A 305 25.19 -20.82 5.24
N ASP A 306 24.66 -19.89 4.47
CA ASP A 306 23.25 -19.83 4.13
C ASP A 306 23.04 -19.61 2.63
N TYR A 307 21.97 -20.22 2.12
CA TYR A 307 21.48 -20.01 0.77
C TYR A 307 20.03 -19.57 0.84
N ALA A 308 19.76 -18.44 0.21
CA ALA A 308 18.43 -17.81 0.21
C ALA A 308 17.90 -17.65 -1.22
N LEU A 309 16.60 -17.81 -1.37
CA LEU A 309 15.83 -17.58 -2.58
C LEU A 309 14.68 -16.61 -2.28
N SER A 310 14.54 -15.58 -3.09
CA SER A 310 13.38 -14.68 -3.08
C SER A 310 12.73 -14.71 -4.46
N PHE A 311 11.44 -14.93 -4.47
CA PHE A 311 10.57 -14.81 -5.64
C PHE A 311 9.52 -13.77 -5.37
N SER A 312 9.30 -12.85 -6.31
CA SER A 312 8.18 -11.93 -6.26
C SER A 312 7.51 -11.79 -7.61
N ASN A 313 6.19 -11.82 -7.60
CA ASN A 313 5.36 -11.55 -8.77
C ASN A 313 4.41 -10.38 -8.44
N TYR A 314 4.40 -9.40 -9.31
CA TYR A 314 3.48 -8.28 -9.29
C TYR A 314 2.62 -8.34 -10.55
N PHE A 315 1.33 -8.44 -10.36
CA PHE A 315 0.35 -8.44 -11.44
C PHE A 315 -0.64 -7.30 -11.22
N GLN A 316 -0.78 -6.43 -12.21
CA GLN A 316 -1.75 -5.36 -12.23
C GLN A 316 -2.67 -5.54 -13.43
N LYS A 317 -3.96 -5.53 -13.17
CA LYS A 317 -5.00 -5.54 -14.20
C LYS A 317 -5.84 -4.29 -14.08
N ARG A 318 -6.07 -3.62 -15.20
CA ARG A 318 -7.03 -2.53 -15.30
C ARG A 318 -7.98 -2.84 -16.46
N ALA A 319 -9.26 -2.77 -16.17
CA ALA A 319 -10.31 -2.85 -17.17
C ALA A 319 -11.24 -1.66 -16.93
N ASP A 320 -11.34 -0.77 -17.91
CA ASP A 320 -12.24 0.37 -17.83
C ASP A 320 -13.58 -0.02 -18.47
N THR A 321 -14.68 0.55 -17.96
CA THR A 321 -16.03 0.33 -18.46
C THR A 321 -16.51 1.63 -19.11
N PRO A 322 -17.09 1.62 -20.31
CA PRO A 322 -17.67 2.81 -20.91
C PRO A 322 -18.74 3.44 -20.01
N THR A 323 -18.76 4.76 -19.90
CA THR A 323 -19.75 5.47 -19.09
C THR A 323 -21.01 5.85 -19.87
N GLY A 324 -20.97 5.74 -21.19
CA GLY A 324 -21.94 6.41 -22.06
C GLY A 324 -21.82 7.94 -22.02
N ALA A 325 -22.71 8.63 -22.68
CA ALA A 325 -22.75 10.07 -22.67
C ALA A 325 -23.21 10.61 -21.31
N ALA A 326 -22.63 11.72 -20.87
CA ALA A 326 -23.11 12.47 -19.72
C ALA A 326 -24.57 12.93 -19.99
N TYR A 327 -25.39 12.92 -18.94
CA TYR A 327 -26.81 13.14 -19.05
C TYR A 327 -27.27 14.37 -18.27
N ASP A 328 -28.02 15.24 -18.92
CA ASP A 328 -28.69 16.35 -18.26
C ASP A 328 -30.08 15.89 -17.79
N PHE A 329 -30.22 15.64 -16.52
CA PHE A 329 -31.48 15.21 -15.90
C PHE A 329 -32.58 16.29 -15.93
N GLN A 330 -32.22 17.57 -16.11
CA GLN A 330 -33.21 18.65 -16.21
C GLN A 330 -33.89 18.66 -17.57
N THR A 331 -33.11 18.52 -18.63
CA THR A 331 -33.64 18.55 -20.00
C THR A 331 -33.98 17.17 -20.55
N GLY A 332 -33.52 16.11 -19.89
CA GLY A 332 -33.72 14.74 -20.34
C GLY A 332 -32.90 14.40 -21.59
N LYS A 333 -31.73 15.01 -21.80
CA LYS A 333 -30.91 14.85 -22.99
C LYS A 333 -29.48 14.45 -22.68
N ASP A 334 -28.85 13.74 -23.63
CA ASP A 334 -27.40 13.52 -23.62
C ASP A 334 -26.67 14.84 -23.91
N ILE A 335 -25.58 15.08 -23.17
CA ILE A 335 -24.78 16.31 -23.30
C ILE A 335 -23.70 16.17 -24.38
N GLY A 336 -23.56 14.99 -24.98
CA GLY A 336 -22.59 14.73 -26.06
C GLY A 336 -21.15 14.56 -25.59
N ARG A 337 -20.90 14.50 -24.27
CA ARG A 337 -19.58 14.23 -23.71
C ARG A 337 -19.57 12.85 -23.05
N TYR A 338 -18.51 12.09 -23.33
CA TYR A 338 -18.22 10.82 -22.71
C TYR A 338 -17.14 11.03 -21.65
N TYR A 339 -17.36 10.58 -20.43
CA TYR A 339 -16.33 10.59 -19.38
C TYR A 339 -15.28 9.52 -19.67
N VAL A 340 -15.72 8.33 -20.06
CA VAL A 340 -14.88 7.25 -20.57
C VAL A 340 -15.43 6.82 -21.93
N ALA A 341 -14.60 6.84 -22.93
CA ALA A 341 -14.98 6.53 -24.31
C ALA A 341 -15.38 5.07 -24.48
N ASP A 342 -16.13 4.77 -25.56
CA ASP A 342 -16.62 3.41 -25.83
C ASP A 342 -15.51 2.41 -26.21
N ASN A 343 -14.35 2.90 -26.66
CA ASN A 343 -13.19 2.07 -27.00
C ASN A 343 -12.24 1.90 -25.81
N VAL A 344 -12.76 1.39 -24.71
CA VAL A 344 -11.96 1.10 -23.51
C VAL A 344 -11.04 -0.09 -23.73
N GLY A 345 -9.86 0.02 -23.14
CA GLY A 345 -8.85 -1.03 -23.18
C GLY A 345 -8.81 -1.85 -21.90
N VAL A 346 -8.20 -3.03 -22.02
CA VAL A 346 -7.71 -3.79 -20.86
C VAL A 346 -6.19 -3.66 -20.87
N SER A 347 -5.63 -3.29 -19.72
CA SER A 347 -4.19 -3.23 -19.51
C SER A 347 -3.80 -4.24 -18.46
N ASP A 348 -2.90 -5.15 -18.81
CA ASP A 348 -2.30 -6.12 -17.90
C ASP A 348 -0.79 -5.87 -17.83
N ASN A 349 -0.29 -5.68 -16.62
CA ASN A 349 1.14 -5.54 -16.37
C ASN A 349 1.57 -6.65 -15.40
N ASN A 350 2.57 -7.43 -15.81
CA ASN A 350 3.11 -8.51 -14.99
C ASN A 350 4.62 -8.37 -14.87
N THR A 351 5.10 -8.28 -13.65
CA THR A 351 6.53 -8.20 -13.34
C THR A 351 6.89 -9.32 -12.38
N THR A 352 7.87 -10.13 -12.79
CA THR A 352 8.38 -11.24 -11.99
C THR A 352 9.86 -11.03 -11.71
N ASN A 353 10.25 -11.14 -10.46
CA ASN A 353 11.64 -11.01 -10.03
C ASN A 353 12.07 -12.26 -9.26
N TYR A 354 13.31 -12.68 -9.51
CA TYR A 354 13.99 -13.74 -8.79
C TYR A 354 15.28 -13.18 -8.21
N LYS A 355 15.57 -13.55 -6.98
CA LYS A 355 16.85 -13.22 -6.34
C LYS A 355 17.34 -14.45 -5.60
N THR A 356 18.60 -14.78 -5.78
CA THR A 356 19.29 -15.80 -4.98
C THR A 356 20.47 -15.17 -4.26
N GLN A 357 20.78 -15.68 -3.10
CA GLN A 357 21.89 -15.19 -2.29
C GLN A 357 22.59 -16.36 -1.61
N LEU A 358 23.92 -16.38 -1.71
CA LEU A 358 24.79 -17.28 -0.98
C LEU A 358 25.66 -16.47 -0.04
N ASN A 359 25.61 -16.78 1.25
CA ASN A 359 26.49 -16.17 2.24
C ASN A 359 27.34 -17.23 2.92
N GLY A 360 28.58 -16.87 3.16
CA GLY A 360 29.53 -17.65 3.97
C GLY A 360 30.19 -16.77 5.01
N ARG A 361 30.29 -17.25 6.23
CA ARG A 361 30.97 -16.55 7.32
C ARG A 361 31.85 -17.52 8.11
N LEU A 362 33.13 -17.18 8.24
CA LEU A 362 34.07 -17.83 9.12
C LEU A 362 34.42 -16.86 10.25
N GLN A 363 34.30 -17.29 11.47
CA GLN A 363 34.54 -16.46 12.66
C GLN A 363 35.41 -17.21 13.65
N TYR A 364 36.48 -16.55 14.12
CA TYR A 364 37.33 -17.05 15.16
C TYR A 364 37.41 -16.06 16.32
N GLU A 365 37.13 -16.54 17.52
CA GLU A 365 37.20 -15.76 18.75
C GLU A 365 38.03 -16.51 19.77
N THR A 366 38.98 -15.84 20.41
CA THR A 366 39.80 -16.41 21.47
C THR A 366 40.15 -15.34 22.52
N THR A 367 40.37 -15.81 23.73
CA THR A 367 40.86 -14.99 24.83
C THR A 367 42.30 -15.42 25.18
N ILE A 368 43.23 -14.50 25.04
CA ILE A 368 44.66 -14.69 25.33
C ILE A 368 44.98 -14.04 26.68
N ALA A 369 45.76 -14.72 27.49
CA ALA A 369 46.20 -14.25 28.83
C ALA A 369 45.07 -13.75 29.74
N GLN A 370 43.88 -14.34 29.62
CA GLN A 370 42.65 -14.05 30.38
C GLN A 370 42.07 -12.62 30.22
N ASN A 371 42.79 -11.69 29.57
CA ASN A 371 42.40 -10.28 29.50
C ASN A 371 42.32 -9.74 28.07
N HIS A 372 42.79 -10.47 27.06
CA HIS A 372 42.79 -10.00 25.67
C HIS A 372 41.84 -10.85 24.82
N ASN A 373 40.72 -10.27 24.43
CA ASN A 373 39.78 -10.90 23.51
C ASN A 373 40.17 -10.52 22.07
N ILE A 374 40.48 -11.50 21.27
CA ILE A 374 40.80 -11.34 19.84
C ILE A 374 39.74 -12.02 19.03
N GLY A 375 39.16 -11.29 18.08
CA GLY A 375 38.19 -11.82 17.12
C GLY A 375 38.61 -11.49 15.68
N ALA A 376 38.45 -12.44 14.79
CA ALA A 376 38.61 -12.28 13.36
C ALA A 376 37.39 -12.88 12.64
N MET A 377 36.91 -12.20 11.61
CA MET A 377 35.77 -12.64 10.82
C MET A 377 36.06 -12.44 9.34
N PHE A 378 35.75 -13.47 8.56
CA PHE A 378 35.73 -13.40 7.09
C PHE A 378 34.29 -13.63 6.63
N VAL A 379 33.79 -12.78 5.70
CA VAL A 379 32.44 -12.87 5.13
C VAL A 379 32.55 -12.88 3.61
N TYR A 380 31.83 -13.81 2.99
CA TYR A 380 31.62 -13.86 1.55
C TYR A 380 30.11 -13.75 1.30
N SER A 381 29.71 -12.96 0.33
CA SER A 381 28.31 -12.83 -0.09
C SER A 381 28.26 -12.69 -1.61
N GLU A 382 27.37 -13.45 -2.23
CA GLU A 382 27.11 -13.44 -3.65
C GLU A 382 25.60 -13.39 -3.90
N GLU A 383 25.18 -12.53 -4.82
CA GLU A 383 23.77 -12.30 -5.16
C GLU A 383 23.60 -12.37 -6.68
N TYR A 384 22.49 -13.00 -7.12
CA TYR A 384 22.03 -13.03 -8.51
C TYR A 384 20.58 -12.51 -8.57
N TRP A 385 20.33 -11.73 -9.63
CA TRP A 385 19.03 -11.09 -9.90
C TRP A 385 18.44 -11.61 -11.21
#